data_77d50eaee3e136038ab363cbfc7820e5
#
_entry.id   77d50eaee3e136038ab363cbfc7820e5
#
_cell.length_a   1.000
_cell.length_b   1.000
_cell.length_c   1.000
_cell.angle_alpha   90.00
_cell.angle_beta   90.00
_cell.angle_gamma   90.00
#
_symmetry.space_group_name_H-M   'P 1'
#
loop_
_entity.id
_entity.type
_entity.pdbx_description
1 polymer ?
#
loop_
_entity_poly.entity_id
_entity_poly.type
_entity_poly.pdbx_seq_one_letter_code
_entity_poly.pdbx_strand_id
1 'polypeptide(L)'
;MVKENDYVAIFHSIHRVLKAEKILKHEEVSFLLIPVPRQLTSDCGLALRFSPDVKTELLAILADEGLPPAELFQRSGGAYLDASSQL
;
A
#
# COMPACT_ATOMS: atom_id res chain seq x y z
N MET A 1 -10.65 7.36 -6.60
CA MET A 1 -10.11 6.76 -5.39
C MET A 1 -8.58 6.76 -5.39
N VAL A 2 -7.92 6.18 -6.39
CA VAL A 2 -6.46 6.24 -6.51
C VAL A 2 -6.13 7.37 -7.47
N LYS A 3 -5.39 8.37 -6.97
CA LYS A 3 -5.04 9.54 -7.75
C LYS A 3 -3.72 9.32 -8.47
N GLU A 4 -3.46 10.16 -9.47
CA GLU A 4 -2.18 10.14 -10.17
C GLU A 4 -1.04 10.25 -9.16
N ASN A 5 0.01 9.43 -9.34
CA ASN A 5 1.19 9.31 -8.49
C ASN A 5 0.96 8.62 -7.14
N ASP A 6 -0.28 8.32 -6.75
CA ASP A 6 -0.53 7.55 -5.53
C ASP A 6 0.06 6.15 -5.64
N TYR A 7 0.44 5.60 -4.49
CA TYR A 7 0.92 4.23 -4.38
C TYR A 7 -0.18 3.30 -3.88
N VAL A 8 -0.11 2.05 -4.29
CA VAL A 8 -1.00 0.98 -3.82
C VAL A 8 -0.10 -0.17 -3.36
N ALA A 9 -0.22 -0.53 -2.09
CA ALA A 9 0.56 -1.62 -1.49
C ALA A 9 -0.30 -2.87 -1.38
N ILE A 10 0.21 -3.98 -1.89
CA ILE A 10 -0.46 -5.28 -1.93
C ILE A 10 0.21 -6.21 -0.91
N PHE A 11 -0.59 -6.90 -0.09
CA PHE A 11 -0.08 -7.78 0.95
C PHE A 11 -0.36 -9.26 0.74
N HIS A 12 -1.35 -9.62 -0.09
CA HIS A 12 -1.79 -11.00 -0.35
C HIS A 12 -2.24 -11.76 0.91
N SER A 13 -2.55 -11.05 2.00
CA SER A 13 -3.00 -11.63 3.25
C SER A 13 -3.89 -10.65 3.97
N ILE A 14 -5.12 -11.07 4.27
CA ILE A 14 -6.08 -10.22 4.99
C ILE A 14 -5.56 -9.87 6.38
N HIS A 15 -4.91 -10.82 7.07
CA HIS A 15 -4.36 -10.57 8.40
C HIS A 15 -3.25 -9.53 8.36
N ARG A 16 -2.37 -9.61 7.37
CA ARG A 16 -1.24 -8.69 7.26
C ARG A 16 -1.70 -7.28 6.90
N VAL A 17 -2.63 -7.14 5.95
CA VAL A 17 -3.10 -5.82 5.56
C VAL A 17 -3.86 -5.14 6.70
N LEU A 18 -4.68 -5.89 7.44
CA LEU A 18 -5.42 -5.32 8.57
C LEU A 18 -4.49 -4.95 9.72
N LYS A 19 -3.44 -5.75 9.96
CA LYS A 19 -2.46 -5.42 10.98
C LYS A 19 -1.67 -4.17 10.58
N ALA A 20 -1.30 -4.05 9.32
CA ALA A 20 -0.63 -2.86 8.80
C ALA A 20 -1.52 -1.62 8.97
N GLU A 21 -2.81 -1.73 8.65
CA GLU A 21 -3.76 -0.65 8.87
C GLU A 21 -3.75 -0.17 10.31
N LYS A 22 -3.81 -1.09 11.24
CA LYS A 22 -3.84 -0.78 12.68
C LYS A 22 -2.58 -0.05 13.12
N ILE A 23 -1.42 -0.51 12.67
CA ILE A 23 -0.13 0.10 13.00
C ILE A 23 -0.05 1.51 12.45
N LEU A 24 -0.43 1.71 11.19
CA LEU A 24 -0.35 3.02 10.55
C LEU A 24 -1.33 4.01 11.16
N LYS A 25 -2.50 3.57 11.60
CA LYS A 25 -3.43 4.42 12.34
C LYS A 25 -2.83 4.87 13.66
N HIS A 26 -2.18 3.96 14.36
CA HIS A 26 -1.53 4.27 15.62
C HIS A 26 -0.40 5.28 15.44
N GLU A 27 0.34 5.18 14.34
CA GLU A 27 1.42 6.09 13.99
C GLU A 27 0.95 7.38 13.33
N GLU A 28 -0.36 7.51 13.12
CA GLU A 28 -1.00 8.71 12.54
C GLU A 28 -0.50 9.01 11.12
N VAL A 29 -0.17 7.99 10.36
CA VAL A 29 0.22 8.14 8.96
C VAL A 29 -1.04 8.15 8.08
N SER A 30 -1.09 9.04 7.12
CA SER A 30 -2.25 9.17 6.23
C SER A 30 -2.26 8.07 5.17
N PHE A 31 -3.35 7.31 5.11
CA PHE A 31 -3.56 6.26 4.10
C PHE A 31 -5.05 5.93 4.02
N LEU A 32 -5.40 5.12 3.02
CA LEU A 32 -6.74 4.54 2.91
C LEU A 32 -6.65 3.05 2.68
N LEU A 33 -7.50 2.29 3.37
CA LEU A 33 -7.72 0.88 3.07
C LEU A 33 -8.75 0.81 1.95
N ILE A 34 -8.41 0.18 0.83
CA ILE A 34 -9.25 0.15 -0.36
C ILE A 34 -9.40 -1.27 -0.89
N PRO A 35 -10.45 -1.55 -1.67
CA PRO A 35 -10.48 -2.77 -2.48
C PRO A 35 -9.32 -2.73 -3.48
N VAL A 36 -8.74 -3.87 -3.79
CA VAL A 36 -7.67 -3.94 -4.78
C VAL A 36 -8.21 -3.44 -6.12
N PRO A 37 -7.53 -2.47 -6.77
CA PRO A 37 -7.95 -2.01 -8.08
C PRO A 37 -8.08 -3.15 -9.08
N ARG A 38 -9.03 -3.01 -10.01
CA ARG A 38 -9.34 -4.04 -10.99
C ARG A 38 -8.13 -4.48 -11.81
N GLN A 39 -7.22 -3.56 -12.08
CA GLN A 39 -6.02 -3.81 -12.88
C GLN A 39 -4.96 -4.62 -12.13
N LEU A 40 -5.10 -4.76 -10.82
CA LEU A 40 -4.16 -5.48 -9.97
C LEU A 40 -4.83 -6.73 -9.42
N THR A 41 -4.03 -7.66 -8.89
CA THR A 41 -4.56 -8.88 -8.26
C THR A 41 -4.03 -9.03 -6.86
N SER A 42 -4.87 -9.62 -5.98
CA SER A 42 -4.48 -9.94 -4.62
C SER A 42 -5.42 -11.01 -4.07
N ASP A 43 -4.86 -11.96 -3.33
CA ASP A 43 -5.64 -13.03 -2.74
C ASP A 43 -6.59 -12.53 -1.66
N CYS A 44 -6.27 -11.42 -0.99
CA CYS A 44 -7.09 -10.93 0.12
C CYS A 44 -8.10 -9.86 -0.29
N GLY A 45 -8.03 -9.33 -1.49
CA GLY A 45 -8.97 -8.34 -2.00
C GLY A 45 -8.84 -6.93 -1.43
N LEU A 46 -7.93 -6.69 -0.49
CA LEU A 46 -7.72 -5.38 0.12
C LEU A 46 -6.30 -4.89 -0.08
N ALA A 47 -6.14 -3.57 -0.18
CA ALA A 47 -4.84 -2.95 -0.38
C ALA A 47 -4.78 -1.63 0.39
N LEU A 48 -3.59 -1.07 0.56
CA LEU A 48 -3.40 0.26 1.14
C LEU A 48 -3.03 1.24 0.05
N ARG A 49 -3.74 2.36 0.01
CA ARG A 49 -3.44 3.48 -0.89
C ARG A 49 -2.84 4.62 -0.09
N PHE A 50 -1.81 5.25 -0.61
CA PHE A 50 -1.20 6.41 0.06
C PHE A 50 -0.52 7.31 -0.97
N SER A 51 -0.32 8.58 -0.58
CA SER A 51 0.32 9.54 -1.47
C SER A 51 1.84 9.40 -1.44
N PRO A 52 2.55 9.92 -2.46
CA PRO A 52 4.01 9.93 -2.44
C PRO A 52 4.60 10.63 -1.23
N ASP A 53 3.89 11.60 -0.66
CA ASP A 53 4.37 12.39 0.48
C ASP A 53 4.67 11.53 1.70
N VAL A 54 3.93 10.45 1.90
CA VAL A 54 4.09 9.60 3.08
C VAL A 54 4.79 8.29 2.76
N LYS A 55 5.18 8.06 1.51
CA LYS A 55 5.71 6.77 1.08
C LYS A 55 6.90 6.30 1.92
N THR A 56 7.92 7.15 2.08
CA THR A 56 9.14 6.76 2.80
C THR A 56 8.85 6.44 4.24
N GLU A 57 8.09 7.28 4.92
CA GLU A 57 7.71 7.07 6.31
C GLU A 57 6.86 5.81 6.48
N LEU A 58 5.84 5.66 5.64
CA LEU A 58 4.91 4.53 5.73
C LEU A 58 5.64 3.21 5.51
N LEU A 59 6.47 3.12 4.48
CA LEU A 59 7.18 1.88 4.19
C LEU A 59 8.22 1.56 5.28
N ALA A 60 8.87 2.58 5.85
CA ALA A 60 9.82 2.37 6.93
C ALA A 60 9.14 1.81 8.18
N ILE A 61 7.97 2.34 8.53
CA ILE A 61 7.21 1.85 9.68
C ILE A 61 6.83 0.38 9.47
N LEU A 62 6.31 0.04 8.30
CA LEU A 62 5.91 -1.33 8.02
C LEU A 62 7.10 -2.29 8.02
N ALA A 63 8.24 -1.86 7.47
CA ALA A 63 9.44 -2.69 7.48
C ALA A 63 9.91 -2.97 8.91
N ASP A 64 9.89 -1.95 9.77
CA ASP A 64 10.30 -2.10 11.18
C ASP A 64 9.38 -3.07 11.93
N GLU A 65 8.11 -3.15 11.53
CA GLU A 65 7.14 -4.04 12.17
C GLU A 65 7.11 -5.44 11.54
N GLY A 66 8.00 -5.70 10.60
CA GLY A 66 8.04 -7.00 9.92
C GLY A 66 6.85 -7.23 9.00
N LEU A 67 6.26 -6.14 8.49
CA LEU A 67 5.08 -6.19 7.63
C LEU A 67 5.30 -5.44 6.31
N PRO A 68 6.43 -5.65 5.60
CA PRO A 68 6.59 -4.99 4.31
C PRO A 68 5.52 -5.49 3.33
N PRO A 69 5.02 -4.64 2.45
CA PRO A 69 4.11 -5.11 1.40
C PRO A 69 4.79 -6.16 0.52
N ALA A 70 4.00 -7.08 -0.03
CA ALA A 70 4.50 -8.05 -0.99
C ALA A 70 4.80 -7.39 -2.33
N GLU A 71 3.99 -6.41 -2.72
CA GLU A 71 4.16 -5.67 -3.97
C GLU A 71 3.79 -4.21 -3.76
N LEU A 72 4.36 -3.35 -4.58
CA LEU A 72 4.05 -1.92 -4.57
C LEU A 72 3.82 -1.47 -6.01
N PHE A 73 2.75 -0.70 -6.22
CA PHE A 73 2.43 -0.12 -7.53
C PHE A 73 2.25 1.38 -7.39
N GLN A 74 2.51 2.10 -8.47
CA GLN A 74 2.28 3.54 -8.52
C GLN A 74 1.38 3.86 -9.70
N ARG A 75 0.35 4.66 -9.45
CA ARG A 75 -0.55 5.14 -10.50
C ARG A 75 0.19 6.17 -11.35
N SER A 76 0.28 5.94 -12.66
CA SER A 76 0.97 6.84 -13.57
C SER A 76 0.34 6.77 -14.95
N GLY A 77 -0.12 7.93 -15.46
CA GLY A 77 -0.70 8.00 -16.79
C GLY A 77 -1.92 7.10 -16.98
N GLY A 78 -2.72 6.91 -15.93
CA GLY A 78 -3.90 6.05 -16.00
C GLY A 78 -3.60 4.56 -15.88
N ALA A 79 -2.34 4.19 -15.66
CA ALA A 79 -1.93 2.79 -15.50
C ALA A 79 -1.30 2.60 -14.12
N TYR A 80 -1.03 1.35 -13.75
CA TYR A 80 -0.29 1.01 -12.54
C TYR A 80 1.07 0.46 -12.93
N LEU A 81 2.13 1.12 -12.48
CA LEU A 81 3.51 0.71 -12.72
C LEU A 81 4.01 -0.05 -11.48
N ASP A 82 4.68 -1.18 -11.71
CA ASP A 82 5.27 -1.96 -10.64
C ASP A 82 6.43 -1.18 -10.04
N ALA A 83 6.31 -0.83 -8.78
CA ALA A 83 7.33 -0.10 -8.03
C ALA A 83 7.90 -0.95 -6.89
N SER A 84 7.75 -2.28 -6.96
CA SER A 84 8.16 -3.19 -5.89
C SER A 84 9.67 -3.14 -5.63
N SER A 85 10.46 -2.70 -6.59
CA SER A 85 11.90 -2.51 -6.39
C SER A 85 12.23 -1.40 -5.38
N GLN A 86 11.24 -0.59 -5.04
CA GLN A 86 11.40 0.49 -4.05
C GLN A 86 11.12 0.02 -2.61
N LEU A 87 10.75 -1.25 -2.46
CA LEU A 87 10.47 -1.81 -1.13
C LEU A 87 11.76 -2.14 -0.38
#